data_c2db0f70f16d4540fc56be2cbcab8099
#
_entry.id   c2db0f70f16d4540fc56be2cbcab8099
#
_cell.length_a   1.000
_cell.length_b   1.000
_cell.length_c   1.000
_cell.angle_alpha   90.00
_cell.angle_beta   90.00
_cell.angle_gamma   90.00
#
_symmetry.space_group_name_H-M   'P 1'
#
loop_
_entity.id
_entity.type
_entity.pdbx_description
1 polymer ?
#
loop_
_entity_poly.entity_id
_entity_poly.type
_entity_poly.pdbx_seq_one_letter_code
_entity_poly.pdbx_strand_id
1 'polypeptide(L)'
;NNIIPYVVVKGEPLSFLAYNESGKRKSADIDILTPKAHLKLAEQKLKELDFNSDVNNREKHMFMLAHTHQVSPWYKGIKPFGEFSIDLNFDIFWGEYEGKRIDIEEFLSDTIEMEIYGVKVKTLPPLKAMIQLVLHHYKDMNSLFLLTTRKSIRYDMFKDVYYLLKNNLDAISLDKLYAMSAEYEIIPYVFYV
;
A
#
# COMPACT_ATOMS: atom_id res chain seq x y z
N ASN A 1 -8.68 -24.79 -2.71
CA ASN A 1 -8.94 -23.49 -2.09
C ASN A 1 -7.90 -22.50 -2.62
N ASN A 2 -8.27 -21.70 -3.62
CA ASN A 2 -7.41 -20.62 -4.12
C ASN A 2 -7.56 -19.40 -3.18
N ILE A 3 -6.93 -19.47 -2.01
CA ILE A 3 -6.87 -18.32 -1.09
C ILE A 3 -5.77 -17.41 -1.62
N ILE A 4 -6.12 -16.17 -1.95
CA ILE A 4 -5.16 -15.14 -2.32
C ILE A 4 -4.64 -14.51 -1.03
N PRO A 5 -3.32 -14.56 -0.73
CA PRO A 5 -2.76 -13.77 0.35
C PRO A 5 -2.84 -12.29 -0.05
N TYR A 6 -3.47 -11.47 0.79
CA TYR A 6 -3.61 -10.05 0.55
C TYR A 6 -3.79 -9.28 1.84
N VAL A 7 -3.50 -8.00 1.80
CA VAL A 7 -3.87 -7.00 2.79
C VAL A 7 -4.37 -5.74 2.13
N VAL A 8 -5.27 -5.02 2.80
CA VAL A 8 -5.59 -3.64 2.46
C VAL A 8 -4.58 -2.76 3.17
N VAL A 9 -3.87 -1.95 2.41
CA VAL A 9 -2.88 -1.00 2.93
C VAL A 9 -3.40 0.43 2.78
N LYS A 10 -2.91 1.33 3.60
CA LYS A 10 -3.35 2.74 3.61
C LYS A 10 -4.87 2.90 3.85
N GLY A 11 -5.52 3.93 3.28
CA GLY A 11 -6.96 4.15 3.37
C GLY A 11 -7.52 4.02 4.79
N GLU A 12 -8.61 3.28 4.93
CA GLU A 12 -9.32 3.07 6.19
C GLU A 12 -8.52 2.27 7.23
N PRO A 13 -7.79 1.18 6.90
CA PRO A 13 -6.92 0.51 7.87
C PRO A 13 -5.90 1.45 8.49
N LEU A 14 -5.27 2.31 7.69
CA LEU A 14 -4.34 3.30 8.20
C LEU A 14 -5.05 4.37 9.03
N SER A 15 -6.26 4.80 8.63
CA SER A 15 -7.08 5.71 9.44
C SER A 15 -7.32 5.15 10.84
N PHE A 16 -7.66 3.87 10.93
CA PHE A 16 -7.88 3.20 12.20
C PHE A 16 -6.59 3.06 13.02
N LEU A 17 -5.49 2.59 12.40
CA LEU A 17 -4.20 2.43 13.08
C LEU A 17 -3.61 3.75 13.58
N ALA A 18 -3.70 4.82 12.76
CA ALA A 18 -3.10 6.11 13.07
C ALA A 18 -3.99 6.98 13.97
N TYR A 19 -5.32 6.93 13.80
CA TYR A 19 -6.23 7.87 14.46
C TYR A 19 -7.22 7.20 15.41
N ASN A 20 -7.22 5.87 15.53
CA ASN A 20 -8.20 5.08 16.27
C ASN A 20 -9.66 5.33 15.83
N GLU A 21 -9.86 5.78 14.60
CA GLU A 21 -11.17 6.16 14.08
C GLU A 21 -11.18 6.02 12.54
N SER A 22 -12.26 5.43 12.01
CA SER A 22 -12.51 5.36 10.58
C SER A 22 -12.87 6.74 10.01
N GLY A 23 -12.54 6.97 8.73
CA GLY A 23 -12.91 8.20 8.03
C GLY A 23 -12.07 9.45 8.38
N LYS A 24 -11.09 9.37 9.27
CA LYS A 24 -10.20 10.49 9.58
C LYS A 24 -9.19 10.79 8.48
N ARG A 25 -8.88 9.80 7.68
CA ARG A 25 -7.98 9.91 6.54
C ARG A 25 -8.79 9.83 5.24
N LYS A 26 -8.65 10.85 4.39
CA LYS A 26 -9.24 10.79 3.05
C LYS A 26 -8.46 9.77 2.20
N SER A 27 -9.19 8.88 1.52
CA SER A 27 -8.66 8.01 0.48
C SER A 27 -9.55 8.11 -0.75
N ALA A 28 -8.96 8.12 -1.93
CA ALA A 28 -9.68 8.12 -3.22
C ALA A 28 -9.78 6.71 -3.80
N ASP A 29 -8.98 5.79 -3.29
CA ASP A 29 -8.73 4.45 -3.79
C ASP A 29 -8.63 3.45 -2.63
N ILE A 30 -8.72 2.17 -2.99
CA ILE A 30 -8.45 1.05 -2.09
C ILE A 30 -7.16 0.40 -2.58
N ASP A 31 -6.10 0.53 -1.78
CA ASP A 31 -4.82 -0.12 -2.06
C ASP A 31 -4.81 -1.55 -1.51
N ILE A 32 -4.62 -2.52 -2.37
CA ILE A 32 -4.44 -3.93 -2.01
C ILE A 32 -3.01 -4.34 -2.32
N LEU A 33 -2.31 -4.91 -1.34
CA LEU A 33 -1.00 -5.53 -1.53
C LEU A 33 -1.17 -7.05 -1.59
N THR A 34 -0.62 -7.68 -2.62
CA THR A 34 -0.63 -9.14 -2.83
C THR A 34 0.67 -9.57 -3.50
N PRO A 35 1.21 -10.78 -3.24
CA PRO A 35 2.38 -11.27 -3.95
C PRO A 35 2.17 -11.33 -5.46
N LYS A 36 3.20 -11.02 -6.23
CA LYS A 36 3.17 -10.96 -7.70
C LYS A 36 2.62 -12.26 -8.33
N ALA A 37 2.91 -13.41 -7.73
CA ALA A 37 2.41 -14.71 -8.17
C ALA A 37 0.87 -14.82 -8.16
N HIS A 38 0.20 -14.04 -7.32
CA HIS A 38 -1.26 -14.06 -7.15
C HIS A 38 -2.00 -12.97 -7.94
N LEU A 39 -1.30 -12.05 -8.61
CA LEU A 39 -1.90 -10.94 -9.36
C LEU A 39 -2.95 -11.40 -10.37
N LYS A 40 -2.62 -12.40 -11.20
CA LYS A 40 -3.54 -12.91 -12.24
C LYS A 40 -4.87 -13.39 -11.62
N LEU A 41 -4.80 -14.06 -10.47
CA LEU A 41 -5.99 -14.52 -9.77
C LEU A 41 -6.76 -13.36 -9.14
N ALA A 42 -6.06 -12.37 -8.57
CA ALA A 42 -6.67 -11.15 -8.02
C ALA A 42 -7.40 -10.36 -9.12
N GLU A 43 -6.76 -10.15 -10.27
CA GLU A 43 -7.37 -9.49 -11.43
C GLU A 43 -8.61 -10.23 -11.94
N GLN A 44 -8.54 -11.58 -11.97
CA GLN A 44 -9.72 -12.39 -12.33
C GLN A 44 -10.87 -12.16 -11.34
N LYS A 45 -10.59 -12.12 -10.04
CA LYS A 45 -11.61 -11.86 -9.01
C LYS A 45 -12.22 -10.46 -9.14
N LEU A 46 -11.43 -9.45 -9.47
CA LEU A 46 -11.96 -8.12 -9.72
C LEU A 46 -12.88 -8.08 -10.95
N LYS A 47 -12.53 -8.81 -12.02
CA LYS A 47 -13.43 -8.97 -13.19
C LYS A 47 -14.74 -9.66 -12.82
N GLU A 48 -14.69 -10.74 -12.02
CA GLU A 48 -15.89 -11.45 -11.54
C GLU A 48 -16.78 -10.53 -10.67
N LEU A 49 -16.21 -9.48 -10.06
CA LEU A 49 -16.93 -8.45 -9.30
C LEU A 49 -17.33 -7.22 -10.14
N ASP A 50 -17.26 -7.30 -11.47
CA ASP A 50 -17.56 -6.24 -12.44
C ASP A 50 -16.68 -4.99 -12.34
N PHE A 51 -15.45 -5.12 -11.83
CA PHE A 51 -14.45 -4.08 -11.99
C PHE A 51 -13.84 -4.14 -13.39
N ASN A 52 -13.56 -2.97 -13.95
CA ASN A 52 -12.92 -2.79 -15.26
C ASN A 52 -11.56 -2.15 -15.10
N SER A 53 -10.63 -2.48 -15.96
CA SER A 53 -9.30 -1.88 -15.99
C SER A 53 -8.85 -1.66 -17.44
N ASP A 54 -7.96 -0.69 -17.63
CA ASP A 54 -7.31 -0.41 -18.92
C ASP A 54 -6.28 -1.48 -19.35
N VAL A 55 -6.29 -2.65 -18.70
CA VAL A 55 -5.34 -3.77 -18.93
C VAL A 55 -5.47 -4.40 -20.34
N ASN A 56 -6.37 -3.91 -21.19
CA ASN A 56 -6.51 -4.38 -22.56
C ASN A 56 -5.24 -4.14 -23.42
N ASN A 57 -4.32 -3.32 -22.96
CA ASN A 57 -3.00 -3.16 -23.58
C ASN A 57 -1.97 -4.05 -22.89
N ARG A 58 -1.67 -5.21 -23.51
CA ARG A 58 -0.68 -6.18 -23.00
C ARG A 58 0.71 -5.55 -22.81
N GLU A 59 1.12 -4.64 -23.67
CA GLU A 59 2.43 -4.00 -23.57
C GLU A 59 2.51 -3.10 -22.32
N LYS A 60 1.49 -2.28 -22.08
CA LYS A 60 1.38 -1.45 -20.87
C LYS A 60 1.38 -2.32 -19.61
N HIS A 61 0.64 -3.41 -19.60
CA HIS A 61 0.61 -4.33 -18.46
C HIS A 61 1.99 -4.95 -18.19
N MET A 62 2.67 -5.44 -19.22
CA MET A 62 4.03 -5.99 -19.10
C MET A 62 5.03 -4.92 -18.62
N PHE A 63 4.92 -3.70 -19.13
CA PHE A 63 5.74 -2.58 -18.67
C PHE A 63 5.53 -2.30 -17.17
N MET A 64 4.29 -2.23 -16.71
CA MET A 64 4.00 -2.01 -15.29
C MET A 64 4.52 -3.14 -14.40
N LEU A 65 4.36 -4.39 -14.81
CA LEU A 65 4.92 -5.55 -14.08
C LEU A 65 6.46 -5.55 -13.99
N ALA A 66 7.13 -4.95 -14.97
CA ALA A 66 8.60 -4.88 -15.02
C ALA A 66 9.18 -3.68 -14.28
N HIS A 67 8.48 -2.53 -14.30
CA HIS A 67 9.06 -1.25 -13.90
C HIS A 67 8.30 -0.52 -12.78
N THR A 68 7.20 -1.08 -12.27
CA THR A 68 6.44 -0.44 -11.20
C THR A 68 6.18 -1.41 -10.04
N HIS A 69 5.50 -0.91 -9.00
CA HIS A 69 5.08 -1.67 -7.82
C HIS A 69 3.59 -2.07 -7.86
N GLN A 70 2.85 -1.61 -8.86
CA GLN A 70 1.42 -1.86 -9.02
C GLN A 70 1.05 -2.10 -10.48
N VAL A 71 -0.08 -2.70 -10.73
CA VAL A 71 -0.69 -2.79 -12.07
C VAL A 71 -1.64 -1.63 -12.32
N SER A 72 -2.21 -1.54 -13.53
CA SER A 72 -3.21 -0.51 -13.85
C SER A 72 -4.39 -0.57 -12.88
N PRO A 73 -4.93 0.58 -12.44
CA PRO A 73 -6.07 0.63 -11.53
C PRO A 73 -7.31 -0.07 -12.09
N TRP A 74 -8.12 -0.58 -11.18
CA TRP A 74 -9.41 -1.20 -11.45
C TRP A 74 -10.53 -0.31 -10.98
N TYR A 75 -11.56 -0.10 -11.79
CA TYR A 75 -12.65 0.83 -11.54
C TYR A 75 -14.01 0.17 -11.57
N LYS A 76 -14.92 0.60 -10.70
CA LYS A 76 -16.33 0.22 -10.71
C LYS A 76 -17.21 1.40 -10.34
N GLY A 77 -18.18 1.72 -11.20
CA GLY A 77 -19.21 2.71 -10.89
C GLY A 77 -20.26 2.13 -9.96
N ILE A 78 -20.55 2.79 -8.84
CA ILE A 78 -21.59 2.40 -7.87
C ILE A 78 -22.52 3.59 -7.62
N LYS A 79 -23.70 3.55 -8.19
CA LYS A 79 -24.73 4.60 -8.00
C LYS A 79 -25.28 4.54 -6.56
N PRO A 80 -25.52 5.66 -5.90
CA PRO A 80 -25.28 7.05 -6.33
C PRO A 80 -23.86 7.58 -5.97
N PHE A 81 -22.95 6.73 -5.45
CA PHE A 81 -21.70 7.13 -4.80
C PHE A 81 -20.55 7.50 -5.76
N GLY A 82 -20.72 7.25 -7.06
CA GLY A 82 -19.68 7.54 -8.05
C GLY A 82 -18.85 6.33 -8.45
N GLU A 83 -17.57 6.54 -8.70
CA GLU A 83 -16.62 5.49 -9.11
C GLU A 83 -15.70 5.12 -7.97
N PHE A 84 -15.50 3.81 -7.77
CA PHE A 84 -14.53 3.25 -6.84
C PHE A 84 -13.31 2.75 -7.61
N SER A 85 -12.13 3.02 -7.09
CA SER A 85 -10.86 2.58 -7.64
C SER A 85 -10.17 1.60 -6.69
N ILE A 86 -9.60 0.53 -7.27
CA ILE A 86 -8.74 -0.43 -6.56
C ILE A 86 -7.39 -0.45 -7.24
N ASP A 87 -6.34 -0.22 -6.45
CA ASP A 87 -4.95 -0.36 -6.86
C ASP A 87 -4.38 -1.69 -6.35
N LEU A 88 -4.02 -2.59 -7.28
CA LEU A 88 -3.32 -3.83 -6.96
C LEU A 88 -1.82 -3.58 -6.94
N ASN A 89 -1.27 -3.53 -5.74
CA ASN A 89 0.16 -3.43 -5.49
C ASN A 89 0.74 -4.83 -5.33
N PHE A 90 1.92 -5.08 -5.90
CA PHE A 90 2.67 -6.33 -5.77
C PHE A 90 4.07 -6.13 -5.20
N ASP A 91 4.40 -4.89 -4.85
CA ASP A 91 5.61 -4.49 -4.18
C ASP A 91 5.33 -3.25 -3.32
N ILE A 92 6.10 -3.03 -2.28
CA ILE A 92 6.05 -1.84 -1.44
C ILE A 92 7.25 -0.93 -1.65
N PHE A 93 8.26 -1.43 -2.37
CA PHE A 93 9.45 -0.71 -2.73
C PHE A 93 9.48 -0.46 -4.23
N TRP A 94 9.69 0.78 -4.64
CA TRP A 94 9.72 1.10 -6.05
C TRP A 94 11.10 0.78 -6.64
N GLY A 95 11.13 -0.24 -7.44
CA GLY A 95 12.15 -1.07 -8.03
C GLY A 95 13.34 -0.50 -8.74
N GLU A 96 13.66 0.76 -8.65
CA GLU A 96 14.79 1.33 -9.39
C GLU A 96 16.10 1.31 -8.60
N TYR A 97 16.06 0.86 -7.35
CA TYR A 97 17.20 0.91 -6.47
C TYR A 97 17.96 -0.41 -6.44
N GLU A 98 18.90 -0.57 -7.37
CA GLU A 98 19.86 -1.68 -7.38
C GLU A 98 19.23 -3.09 -7.43
N GLY A 99 17.99 -3.20 -7.91
CA GLY A 99 17.27 -4.48 -8.00
C GLY A 99 16.78 -5.03 -6.66
N LYS A 100 16.85 -4.25 -5.58
CA LYS A 100 16.34 -4.68 -4.26
C LYS A 100 14.83 -4.86 -4.31
N ARG A 101 14.37 -5.96 -3.72
CA ARG A 101 12.97 -6.33 -3.60
C ARG A 101 12.71 -6.83 -2.20
N ILE A 102 11.55 -6.48 -1.65
CA ILE A 102 11.04 -7.09 -0.44
C ILE A 102 10.21 -8.29 -0.85
N ASP A 103 10.45 -9.44 -0.21
CA ASP A 103 9.59 -10.62 -0.40
C ASP A 103 8.22 -10.33 0.19
N ILE A 104 7.24 -10.14 -0.68
CA ILE A 104 5.88 -9.81 -0.26
C ILE A 104 5.17 -11.00 0.40
N GLU A 105 5.49 -12.25 0.06
CA GLU A 105 4.93 -13.42 0.75
C GLU A 105 5.39 -13.46 2.21
N GLU A 106 6.68 -13.24 2.43
CA GLU A 106 7.23 -13.13 3.78
C GLU A 106 6.68 -11.88 4.50
N PHE A 107 6.64 -10.72 3.83
CA PHE A 107 6.12 -9.48 4.40
C PHE A 107 4.66 -9.60 4.87
N LEU A 108 3.85 -10.44 4.21
CA LEU A 108 2.47 -10.74 4.58
C LEU A 108 2.29 -11.92 5.55
N SER A 109 3.38 -12.47 6.10
CA SER A 109 3.32 -13.65 6.98
C SER A 109 2.57 -13.39 8.29
N ASP A 110 2.59 -12.16 8.81
CA ASP A 110 1.97 -11.71 10.05
C ASP A 110 0.98 -10.56 9.79
N THR A 111 -0.17 -10.89 9.27
CA THR A 111 -1.26 -9.93 9.07
C THR A 111 -2.17 -9.85 10.30
N ILE A 112 -2.84 -8.69 10.48
CA ILE A 112 -3.88 -8.53 11.50
C ILE A 112 -5.25 -8.37 10.84
N GLU A 113 -6.31 -8.79 11.54
CA GLU A 113 -7.68 -8.51 11.14
C GLU A 113 -8.24 -7.35 11.96
N MET A 114 -8.95 -6.45 11.32
CA MET A 114 -9.73 -5.40 11.96
C MET A 114 -11.12 -5.35 11.38
N GLU A 115 -12.09 -4.89 12.17
CA GLU A 115 -13.45 -4.66 11.69
C GLU A 115 -13.60 -3.20 11.26
N ILE A 116 -13.93 -3.00 9.99
CA ILE A 116 -14.14 -1.67 9.40
C ILE A 116 -15.52 -1.67 8.75
N TYR A 117 -16.40 -0.81 9.23
CA TYR A 117 -17.81 -0.72 8.77
C TYR A 117 -18.54 -2.08 8.78
N GLY A 118 -18.30 -2.92 9.81
CA GLY A 118 -18.93 -4.23 9.94
C GLY A 118 -18.32 -5.32 9.04
N VAL A 119 -17.23 -5.02 8.35
CA VAL A 119 -16.51 -5.98 7.49
C VAL A 119 -15.13 -6.27 8.06
N LYS A 120 -14.77 -7.56 8.13
CA LYS A 120 -13.42 -7.99 8.51
C LYS A 120 -12.44 -7.71 7.36
N VAL A 121 -11.43 -6.92 7.65
CA VAL A 121 -10.38 -6.52 6.70
C VAL A 121 -9.02 -6.97 7.22
N LYS A 122 -8.23 -7.62 6.38
CA LYS A 122 -6.82 -7.93 6.68
C LYS A 122 -5.96 -6.73 6.34
N THR A 123 -5.06 -6.39 7.27
CA THR A 123 -4.07 -5.31 7.06
C THR A 123 -2.74 -5.66 7.71
N LEU A 124 -1.76 -4.79 7.53
CA LEU A 124 -0.44 -4.94 8.13
C LEU A 124 -0.46 -4.58 9.62
N PRO A 125 0.34 -5.27 10.47
CA PRO A 125 0.57 -4.81 11.83
C PRO A 125 1.26 -3.44 11.83
N PRO A 126 1.15 -2.65 12.92
CA PRO A 126 1.57 -1.25 12.95
C PRO A 126 3.00 -0.98 12.47
N LEU A 127 3.96 -1.83 12.82
CA LEU A 127 5.36 -1.66 12.40
C LEU A 127 5.53 -1.84 10.88
N LYS A 128 4.95 -2.88 10.30
CA LYS A 128 4.97 -3.10 8.83
C LYS A 128 4.14 -2.05 8.09
N ALA A 129 3.04 -1.58 8.68
CA ALA A 129 2.26 -0.46 8.14
C ALA A 129 3.09 0.84 8.12
N MET A 130 3.92 1.09 9.15
CA MET A 130 4.86 2.21 9.18
C MET A 130 5.90 2.09 8.07
N ILE A 131 6.54 0.94 7.90
CA ILE A 131 7.51 0.70 6.81
C ILE A 131 6.85 0.98 5.44
N GLN A 132 5.69 0.40 5.18
CA GLN A 132 4.97 0.59 3.92
C GLN A 132 4.62 2.06 3.68
N LEU A 133 4.14 2.76 4.71
CA LEU A 133 3.77 4.17 4.64
C LEU A 133 4.98 5.05 4.32
N VAL A 134 6.09 4.86 5.01
CA VAL A 134 7.31 5.65 4.84
C VAL A 134 7.94 5.41 3.47
N LEU A 135 8.01 4.17 2.99
CA LEU A 135 8.49 3.86 1.64
C LEU A 135 7.60 4.48 0.56
N HIS A 136 6.27 4.49 0.77
CA HIS A 136 5.35 5.18 -0.13
C HIS A 136 5.61 6.70 -0.15
N HIS A 137 5.85 7.31 1.02
CA HIS A 137 6.19 8.74 1.09
C HIS A 137 7.54 9.04 0.47
N TYR A 138 8.55 8.20 0.69
CA TYR A 138 9.83 8.31 0.01
C TYR A 138 9.67 8.34 -1.52
N LYS A 139 8.87 7.42 -2.07
CA LYS A 139 8.52 7.38 -3.49
C LYS A 139 7.90 8.70 -3.95
N ASP A 140 6.91 9.21 -3.22
CA ASP A 140 6.19 10.43 -3.59
C ASP A 140 7.13 11.67 -3.53
N MET A 141 7.97 11.75 -2.51
CA MET A 141 8.95 12.83 -2.34
C MET A 141 9.98 12.87 -3.48
N ASN A 142 10.33 11.72 -4.05
CA ASN A 142 11.31 11.59 -5.13
C ASN A 142 10.67 11.49 -6.54
N SER A 143 9.35 11.55 -6.65
CA SER A 143 8.67 11.53 -7.94
C SER A 143 8.86 12.84 -8.69
N LEU A 144 9.53 12.82 -9.85
CA LEU A 144 9.68 13.99 -10.71
C LEU A 144 8.34 14.62 -11.09
N PHE A 145 7.32 13.80 -11.35
CA PHE A 145 5.98 14.28 -11.65
C PHE A 145 5.36 15.03 -10.47
N LEU A 146 5.48 14.51 -9.25
CA LEU A 146 4.95 15.18 -8.05
C LEU A 146 5.77 16.41 -7.68
N LEU A 147 7.08 16.39 -7.90
CA LEU A 147 7.95 17.57 -7.75
C LEU A 147 7.55 18.70 -8.68
N THR A 148 7.35 18.42 -9.95
CA THR A 148 6.97 19.46 -10.95
C THR A 148 5.58 20.03 -10.68
N THR A 149 4.67 19.24 -10.11
CA THR A 149 3.32 19.69 -9.73
C THR A 149 3.22 20.24 -8.30
N ARG A 150 4.35 20.33 -7.58
CA ARG A 150 4.45 20.79 -6.16
C ARG A 150 3.59 19.98 -5.21
N LYS A 151 3.44 18.68 -5.46
CA LYS A 151 2.65 17.74 -4.65
C LYS A 151 3.50 16.64 -3.97
N SER A 152 4.83 16.73 -4.09
CA SER A 152 5.78 15.73 -3.57
C SER A 152 5.84 15.71 -2.04
N ILE A 153 5.66 16.86 -1.38
CA ILE A 153 5.67 16.99 0.06
C ILE A 153 4.36 17.61 0.50
N ARG A 154 3.62 16.90 1.35
CA ARG A 154 2.33 17.35 1.89
C ARG A 154 2.29 17.18 3.40
N TYR A 155 1.58 18.05 4.06
CA TYR A 155 1.43 18.02 5.52
C TYR A 155 0.79 16.72 6.04
N ASP A 156 -0.17 16.18 5.31
CA ASP A 156 -0.85 14.93 5.66
C ASP A 156 0.08 13.72 5.74
N MET A 157 1.17 13.70 4.95
CA MET A 157 2.19 12.64 4.99
C MET A 157 2.85 12.55 6.37
N PHE A 158 3.32 13.69 6.90
CA PHE A 158 3.94 13.75 8.23
C PHE A 158 2.94 13.51 9.34
N LYS A 159 1.71 13.98 9.17
CA LYS A 159 0.62 13.76 10.10
C LYS A 159 0.30 12.28 10.26
N ASP A 160 0.19 11.54 9.16
CA ASP A 160 -0.07 10.10 9.19
C ASP A 160 1.05 9.34 9.90
N VAL A 161 2.32 9.63 9.60
CA VAL A 161 3.50 9.03 10.27
C VAL A 161 3.49 9.34 11.77
N TYR A 162 3.27 10.60 12.14
CA TYR A 162 3.25 11.04 13.54
C TYR A 162 2.18 10.32 14.35
N TYR A 163 0.94 10.26 13.85
CA TYR A 163 -0.15 9.64 14.59
C TYR A 163 -0.04 8.11 14.61
N LEU A 164 0.45 7.50 13.55
CA LEU A 164 0.71 6.06 13.54
C LEU A 164 1.76 5.70 14.59
N LEU A 165 2.86 6.45 14.69
CA LEU A 165 3.86 6.28 15.74
C LEU A 165 3.26 6.51 17.13
N LYS A 166 2.63 7.68 17.35
CA LYS A 166 2.11 8.11 18.64
C LYS A 166 1.11 7.13 19.24
N ASN A 167 0.24 6.56 18.41
CA ASN A 167 -0.85 5.70 18.87
C ASN A 167 -0.47 4.21 18.90
N ASN A 168 0.78 3.85 18.54
CA ASN A 168 1.27 2.47 18.51
C ASN A 168 2.68 2.32 19.13
N LEU A 169 2.99 3.09 20.18
CA LEU A 169 4.33 3.11 20.81
C LEU A 169 4.80 1.74 21.31
N ASP A 170 3.88 0.87 21.72
CA ASP A 170 4.21 -0.49 22.15
C ASP A 170 4.66 -1.37 20.96
N ALA A 171 4.09 -1.14 19.79
CA ALA A 171 4.40 -1.90 18.57
C ALA A 171 5.53 -1.27 17.75
N ILE A 172 5.67 0.06 17.77
CA ILE A 172 6.62 0.84 16.99
C ILE A 172 7.59 1.56 17.91
N SER A 173 8.89 1.27 17.79
CA SER A 173 9.98 2.06 18.36
C SER A 173 11.04 2.31 17.29
N LEU A 174 11.93 3.28 17.52
CA LEU A 174 13.03 3.54 16.59
C LEU A 174 13.93 2.32 16.44
N ASP A 175 14.19 1.57 17.52
CA ASP A 175 15.00 0.35 17.48
C ASP A 175 14.34 -0.75 16.64
N LYS A 176 13.03 -0.97 16.81
CA LYS A 176 12.28 -1.94 15.99
C LYS A 176 12.22 -1.52 14.52
N LEU A 177 12.01 -0.23 14.28
CA LEU A 177 12.00 0.31 12.92
C LEU A 177 13.36 0.16 12.26
N TYR A 178 14.44 0.46 12.99
CA TYR A 178 15.80 0.28 12.51
C TYR A 178 16.11 -1.20 12.22
N ALA A 179 15.79 -2.10 13.15
CA ALA A 179 16.06 -3.53 13.01
C ALA A 179 15.35 -4.10 11.76
N MET A 180 14.06 -3.83 11.59
CA MET A 180 13.29 -4.28 10.42
C MET A 180 13.79 -3.63 9.13
N SER A 181 14.18 -2.35 9.17
CA SER A 181 14.75 -1.66 8.01
C SER A 181 16.12 -2.23 7.60
N ALA A 182 16.92 -2.69 8.57
CA ALA A 182 18.19 -3.38 8.33
C ALA A 182 17.98 -4.76 7.70
N GLU A 183 17.00 -5.51 8.19
CA GLU A 183 16.63 -6.84 7.68
C GLU A 183 16.21 -6.77 6.20
N TYR A 184 15.41 -5.79 5.83
CA TYR A 184 14.99 -5.56 4.45
C TYR A 184 15.99 -4.73 3.63
N GLU A 185 17.13 -4.31 4.20
CA GLU A 185 18.13 -3.45 3.56
C GLU A 185 17.61 -2.11 3.05
N ILE A 186 16.64 -1.51 3.75
CA ILE A 186 15.94 -0.28 3.35
C ILE A 186 16.20 0.91 4.28
N ILE A 187 17.18 0.82 5.18
CA ILE A 187 17.50 1.89 6.16
C ILE A 187 17.55 3.29 5.50
N PRO A 188 18.29 3.52 4.40
CA PRO A 188 18.42 4.87 3.85
C PRO A 188 17.07 5.46 3.41
N TYR A 189 16.17 4.62 2.96
CA TYR A 189 14.87 5.05 2.44
C TYR A 189 13.85 5.31 3.54
N VAL A 190 13.89 4.49 4.60
CA VAL A 190 12.99 4.64 5.75
C VAL A 190 13.37 5.86 6.58
N PHE A 191 14.66 6.14 6.76
CA PHE A 191 15.13 7.29 7.54
C PHE A 191 15.36 8.56 6.72
N TYR A 192 14.98 8.58 5.46
CA TYR A 192 14.92 9.78 4.63
C TYR A 192 13.67 10.63 4.92
N VAL A 193 12.56 10.00 5.27
CA VAL A 193 11.25 10.60 5.55
C VAL A 193 11.14 10.99 7.02
#